data_4cfc2f3da0f6843f425028d760c43e28
#
_entry.id   4cfc2f3da0f6843f425028d760c43e28
#
_cell.length_a   1.000
_cell.length_b   1.000
_cell.length_c   1.000
_cell.angle_alpha   90.00
_cell.angle_beta   90.00
_cell.angle_gamma   90.00
#
_symmetry.space_group_name_H-M   'P 1'
#
loop_
_entity.id
_entity.type
_entity.pdbx_description
1 polymer ?
#
loop_
_entity_poly.entity_id
_entity_poly.type
_entity_poly.pdbx_seq_one_letter_code
_entity_poly.pdbx_strand_id
1 'polypeptide(L)'
;SKDMTEKVTVETKSKNLDQILERLSSAIPYDDGAFSGELALDHTTITTEAAGYTTKNGKVTATKTIGPLDRNDMSYVPATTVKNGRTLNLVNVEWQIIGTDLVGDVLAPSSYQAVATYSASTSSQVATGYVSTAEYKGTVTASGIESITYTVVYVGTEIVSEPVKQGGPLFGG
;
A
#
# COMPACT_ATOMS: atom_id res chain seq x y z
N SER A 1 36.72 -12.18 -9.73
CA SER A 1 35.48 -11.47 -9.64
C SER A 1 34.31 -12.39 -9.93
N LYS A 2 33.16 -12.06 -9.38
CA LYS A 2 31.93 -12.80 -9.64
C LYS A 2 30.74 -11.88 -9.53
N ASP A 3 29.63 -12.28 -10.15
CA ASP A 3 28.39 -11.53 -10.06
C ASP A 3 27.66 -11.91 -8.77
N MET A 4 27.09 -10.91 -8.12
CA MET A 4 26.32 -11.08 -6.89
C MET A 4 24.97 -10.41 -7.02
N THR A 5 23.98 -11.03 -6.37
CA THR A 5 22.63 -10.47 -6.28
C THR A 5 22.19 -10.57 -4.82
N GLU A 6 21.66 -9.46 -4.30
CA GLU A 6 21.09 -9.42 -2.95
C GLU A 6 19.67 -8.90 -3.02
N LYS A 7 18.80 -9.48 -2.21
CA LYS A 7 17.43 -8.99 -2.08
C LYS A 7 17.31 -8.10 -0.86
N VAL A 8 16.65 -6.98 -1.04
CA VAL A 8 16.36 -6.03 0.05
C VAL A 8 14.86 -5.83 0.11
N THR A 9 14.32 -5.81 1.32
CA THR A 9 12.90 -5.62 1.56
C THR A 9 12.72 -4.35 2.37
N VAL A 10 11.77 -3.50 1.95
CA VAL A 10 11.41 -2.27 2.67
C VAL A 10 9.90 -2.20 2.85
N GLU A 11 9.50 -1.47 3.88
CA GLU A 11 8.09 -1.25 4.18
C GLU A 11 7.73 0.20 3.91
N THR A 12 6.55 0.42 3.34
CA THR A 12 6.02 1.75 3.08
C THR A 12 4.52 1.76 3.41
N LYS A 13 3.97 2.96 3.58
CA LYS A 13 2.54 3.11 3.81
C LYS A 13 1.75 3.17 2.51
N SER A 14 2.42 3.37 1.40
CA SER A 14 1.82 3.52 0.08
C SER A 14 2.55 2.62 -0.91
N LYS A 15 1.85 2.16 -1.94
CA LYS A 15 2.48 1.44 -3.05
C LYS A 15 3.02 2.38 -4.12
N ASN A 16 3.07 3.68 -3.83
CA ASN A 16 3.61 4.68 -4.74
C ASN A 16 5.10 4.43 -4.93
N LEU A 17 5.54 4.33 -6.19
CA LEU A 17 6.92 4.00 -6.51
C LEU A 17 7.90 5.04 -5.96
N ASP A 18 7.53 6.32 -5.99
CA ASP A 18 8.40 7.38 -5.48
C ASP A 18 8.71 7.17 -3.99
N GLN A 19 7.71 6.79 -3.20
CA GLN A 19 7.90 6.52 -1.77
C GLN A 19 8.75 5.27 -1.56
N ILE A 20 8.56 4.25 -2.38
CA ILE A 20 9.35 3.02 -2.29
C ILE A 20 10.81 3.35 -2.60
N LEU A 21 11.06 4.15 -3.64
CA LEU A 21 12.43 4.52 -4.04
C LEU A 21 13.12 5.38 -3.00
N GLU A 22 12.37 6.15 -2.21
CA GLU A 22 12.95 6.90 -1.10
C GLU A 22 13.52 5.99 -0.01
N ARG A 23 12.99 4.78 0.10
CA ARG A 23 13.44 3.81 1.11
C ARG A 23 14.52 2.88 0.56
N LEU A 24 14.78 2.88 -0.73
CA LEU A 24 15.77 2.04 -1.38
C LEU A 24 16.95 2.89 -1.81
N SER A 25 18.15 2.52 -1.37
CA SER A 25 19.37 3.17 -1.84
C SER A 25 19.61 2.80 -3.29
N SER A 26 20.30 3.67 -4.04
CA SER A 26 20.66 3.36 -5.43
C SER A 26 21.72 2.27 -5.52
N ALA A 27 22.49 2.09 -4.46
CA ALA A 27 23.53 1.05 -4.38
C ALA A 27 23.75 0.68 -2.92
N ILE A 28 24.20 -0.53 -2.70
CA ILE A 28 24.57 -1.01 -1.37
C ILE A 28 25.95 -1.61 -1.39
N PRO A 29 26.72 -1.49 -0.30
CA PRO A 29 28.00 -2.17 -0.22
C PRO A 29 27.80 -3.66 -0.01
N TYR A 30 28.73 -4.43 -0.51
CA TYR A 30 28.77 -5.87 -0.30
C TYR A 30 30.14 -6.26 0.20
N ASP A 31 30.21 -7.03 1.27
CA ASP A 31 31.45 -7.55 1.81
C ASP A 31 31.14 -8.80 2.63
N ASP A 32 31.58 -9.95 2.16
CA ASP A 32 31.36 -11.22 2.87
C ASP A 32 32.68 -11.75 3.48
N GLY A 33 33.72 -10.93 3.50
CA GLY A 33 35.02 -11.32 4.01
C GLY A 33 35.94 -11.89 2.92
N ALA A 34 35.37 -12.50 1.90
CA ALA A 34 36.11 -13.07 0.79
C ALA A 34 36.00 -12.22 -0.49
N PHE A 35 34.83 -11.60 -0.68
CA PHE A 35 34.57 -10.74 -1.83
C PHE A 35 33.96 -9.45 -1.36
N SER A 36 34.24 -8.36 -2.06
CA SER A 36 33.66 -7.07 -1.73
C SER A 36 33.43 -6.29 -3.01
N GLY A 37 32.53 -5.32 -2.92
CA GLY A 37 32.17 -4.46 -4.02
C GLY A 37 30.91 -3.69 -3.71
N GLU A 38 30.30 -3.17 -4.76
CA GLU A 38 29.07 -2.39 -4.65
C GLU A 38 28.03 -2.98 -5.58
N LEU A 39 26.82 -3.12 -5.07
CA LEU A 39 25.69 -3.65 -5.83
C LEU A 39 24.73 -2.52 -6.14
N ALA A 40 24.30 -2.42 -7.37
CA ALA A 40 23.37 -1.37 -7.82
C ALA A 40 21.93 -1.90 -7.85
N LEU A 41 21.01 -1.02 -7.54
CA LEU A 41 19.59 -1.33 -7.56
C LEU A 41 19.13 -1.62 -9.00
N ASP A 42 18.51 -2.78 -9.17
CA ASP A 42 17.83 -3.12 -10.43
C ASP A 42 16.36 -2.76 -10.29
N HIS A 43 15.97 -1.62 -10.86
CA HIS A 43 14.62 -1.10 -10.74
C HIS A 43 13.58 -2.03 -11.35
N THR A 44 13.97 -2.89 -12.29
CA THR A 44 13.01 -3.79 -12.94
C THR A 44 12.57 -4.93 -12.05
N THR A 45 13.26 -5.15 -10.93
CA THR A 45 12.97 -6.25 -10.01
C THR A 45 12.06 -5.83 -8.87
N ILE A 46 11.70 -4.57 -8.76
CA ILE A 46 10.90 -4.07 -7.65
C ILE A 46 9.50 -4.65 -7.74
N THR A 47 9.10 -5.37 -6.69
CA THR A 47 7.74 -5.90 -6.54
C THR A 47 7.16 -5.41 -5.23
N THR A 48 5.85 -5.17 -5.21
CA THR A 48 5.18 -4.63 -4.04
C THR A 48 3.94 -5.44 -3.75
N GLU A 49 3.76 -5.79 -2.47
CA GLU A 49 2.59 -6.50 -2.00
C GLU A 49 2.07 -5.84 -0.73
N ALA A 50 0.78 -6.02 -0.46
CA ALA A 50 0.21 -5.53 0.79
C ALA A 50 0.81 -6.33 1.95
N ALA A 51 1.19 -5.62 3.01
CA ALA A 51 1.74 -6.23 4.21
C ALA A 51 0.66 -6.94 5.02
N GLY A 52 -0.57 -6.47 4.92
CA GLY A 52 -1.72 -7.03 5.60
C GLY A 52 -2.93 -6.18 5.30
N TYR A 53 -4.08 -6.57 5.83
CA TYR A 53 -5.33 -5.86 5.59
C TYR A 53 -6.08 -5.65 6.90
N THR A 54 -6.84 -4.57 6.94
CA THR A 54 -7.78 -4.31 8.02
C THR A 54 -9.14 -3.99 7.41
N THR A 55 -10.19 -4.25 8.16
CA THR A 55 -11.55 -3.96 7.71
C THR A 55 -11.88 -2.51 8.04
N LYS A 56 -12.36 -1.79 7.04
CA LYS A 56 -12.86 -0.43 7.22
C LYS A 56 -14.37 -0.46 7.04
N ASN A 57 -15.09 -0.03 8.08
CA ASN A 57 -16.54 0.04 8.07
C ASN A 57 -16.97 1.47 7.74
N GLY A 58 -18.08 1.58 7.03
CA GLY A 58 -18.62 2.86 6.64
C GLY A 58 -20.10 2.77 6.44
N LYS A 59 -20.67 3.85 5.91
CA LYS A 59 -22.11 3.98 5.72
C LYS A 59 -22.36 4.81 4.48
N VAL A 60 -23.34 4.36 3.67
CA VAL A 60 -23.83 5.13 2.52
C VAL A 60 -25.23 5.59 2.87
N THR A 61 -25.52 6.87 2.68
CA THR A 61 -26.83 7.43 2.98
C THR A 61 -27.40 8.14 1.76
N ALA A 62 -28.72 8.22 1.70
CA ALA A 62 -29.44 8.98 0.69
C ALA A 62 -30.69 9.57 1.36
N THR A 63 -31.05 10.78 0.93
CA THR A 63 -32.23 11.44 1.42
C THR A 63 -33.15 11.69 0.25
N LYS A 64 -34.44 11.38 0.42
CA LYS A 64 -35.48 11.64 -0.59
C LYS A 64 -36.62 12.40 0.03
N THR A 65 -37.15 13.38 -0.71
CA THR A 65 -38.33 14.09 -0.34
C THR A 65 -39.49 13.56 -1.18
N ILE A 66 -40.57 13.15 -0.51
CA ILE A 66 -41.71 12.53 -1.14
C ILE A 66 -42.94 13.41 -0.83
N GLY A 67 -43.58 13.82 -1.86
CA GLY A 67 -44.76 14.69 -1.73
C GLY A 67 -44.98 15.57 -2.95
N PRO A 68 -46.06 16.36 -2.94
CA PRO A 68 -47.02 16.55 -1.87
C PRO A 68 -47.89 15.29 -1.66
N LEU A 69 -48.26 15.07 -0.39
CA LEU A 69 -49.09 13.95 0.03
C LEU A 69 -50.31 14.51 0.79
N ASP A 70 -51.43 13.83 0.67
CA ASP A 70 -52.66 14.27 1.37
C ASP A 70 -52.70 13.74 2.81
N ARG A 71 -51.85 12.84 3.18
CA ARG A 71 -51.75 12.24 4.51
C ARG A 71 -50.30 11.91 4.87
N ASN A 72 -50.03 11.91 6.16
CA ASN A 72 -48.72 11.46 6.69
C ASN A 72 -48.75 9.96 6.90
N ASP A 73 -48.88 9.21 5.82
CA ASP A 73 -49.02 7.76 5.86
C ASP A 73 -47.71 7.13 5.38
N MET A 74 -47.15 6.24 6.21
CA MET A 74 -45.86 5.57 5.89
C MET A 74 -45.96 4.68 4.65
N SER A 75 -47.19 4.30 4.25
CA SER A 75 -47.35 3.51 3.03
C SER A 75 -46.89 4.26 1.78
N TYR A 76 -46.81 5.58 1.83
CA TYR A 76 -46.31 6.40 0.72
C TYR A 76 -44.79 6.43 0.65
N VAL A 77 -44.08 5.95 1.67
CA VAL A 77 -42.61 6.01 1.75
C VAL A 77 -42.05 4.65 1.40
N PRO A 78 -41.26 4.56 0.33
CA PRO A 78 -40.61 3.26 -0.02
C PRO A 78 -39.71 2.79 1.11
N ALA A 79 -39.69 1.48 1.32
CA ALA A 79 -38.89 0.86 2.35
C ALA A 79 -37.40 0.85 1.97
N THR A 80 -37.07 0.95 0.68
CA THR A 80 -35.71 0.91 0.18
C THR A 80 -35.53 1.89 -0.97
N THR A 81 -34.27 2.23 -1.24
CA THR A 81 -33.90 2.97 -2.44
C THR A 81 -32.55 2.44 -2.92
N VAL A 82 -32.19 2.80 -4.16
CA VAL A 82 -30.91 2.36 -4.74
C VAL A 82 -30.05 3.58 -4.99
N LYS A 83 -28.79 3.50 -4.58
CA LYS A 83 -27.79 4.54 -4.84
C LYS A 83 -26.52 3.85 -5.33
N ASN A 84 -26.07 4.19 -6.54
CA ASN A 84 -24.87 3.63 -7.15
C ASN A 84 -24.86 2.09 -7.14
N GLY A 85 -26.04 1.50 -7.47
CA GLY A 85 -26.19 0.05 -7.51
C GLY A 85 -26.35 -0.63 -6.16
N ARG A 86 -26.31 0.12 -5.07
CA ARG A 86 -26.46 -0.42 -3.70
C ARG A 86 -27.85 -0.13 -3.18
N THR A 87 -28.49 -1.16 -2.60
CA THR A 87 -29.79 -1.00 -1.96
C THR A 87 -29.62 -0.45 -0.55
N LEU A 88 -30.31 0.64 -0.25
CA LEU A 88 -30.32 1.27 1.06
C LEU A 88 -31.67 1.08 1.69
N ASN A 89 -31.69 0.88 3.00
CA ASN A 89 -32.92 0.68 3.76
C ASN A 89 -33.34 1.98 4.44
N LEU A 90 -34.66 2.16 4.55
CA LEU A 90 -35.23 3.31 5.23
C LEU A 90 -34.85 3.25 6.71
N VAL A 91 -34.30 4.34 7.23
CA VAL A 91 -33.89 4.43 8.64
C VAL A 91 -34.59 5.55 9.39
N ASN A 92 -35.12 6.53 8.68
CA ASN A 92 -35.81 7.67 9.32
C ASN A 92 -36.73 8.35 8.33
N VAL A 93 -37.85 8.87 8.86
CA VAL A 93 -38.79 9.69 8.09
C VAL A 93 -39.14 10.89 8.95
N GLU A 94 -38.99 12.06 8.35
CA GLU A 94 -39.42 13.30 8.98
C GLU A 94 -40.61 13.86 8.19
N TRP A 95 -41.72 14.07 8.86
CA TRP A 95 -42.93 14.60 8.24
C TRP A 95 -42.98 16.11 8.36
N GLN A 96 -43.31 16.76 7.26
CA GLN A 96 -43.46 18.23 7.21
C GLN A 96 -44.80 18.56 6.66
N ILE A 97 -45.47 19.56 7.26
CA ILE A 97 -46.72 20.09 6.77
C ILE A 97 -46.36 21.20 5.78
N ILE A 98 -46.78 21.03 4.52
CA ILE A 98 -46.47 21.98 3.46
C ILE A 98 -47.68 22.73 2.95
N GLY A 99 -48.88 22.43 3.47
CA GLY A 99 -50.09 23.13 3.14
C GLY A 99 -51.12 22.97 4.23
N THR A 100 -51.95 23.98 4.37
CA THR A 100 -53.06 23.99 5.33
C THR A 100 -54.32 24.54 4.67
N ASP A 101 -55.48 24.07 5.13
CA ASP A 101 -56.76 24.54 4.71
C ASP A 101 -57.61 24.90 5.92
N LEU A 102 -58.59 25.79 5.72
CA LEU A 102 -59.54 26.09 6.75
C LEU A 102 -60.60 25.00 6.81
N VAL A 103 -60.77 24.44 8.01
CA VAL A 103 -61.86 23.51 8.33
C VAL A 103 -62.69 24.20 9.43
N GLY A 104 -63.80 24.79 9.01
CA GLY A 104 -64.49 25.70 9.89
C GLY A 104 -63.65 26.96 10.10
N ASP A 105 -63.36 27.33 11.34
CA ASP A 105 -62.49 28.44 11.70
C ASP A 105 -61.05 28.03 12.06
N VAL A 106 -60.71 26.77 11.82
CA VAL A 106 -59.41 26.19 12.23
C VAL A 106 -58.61 25.84 11.01
N LEU A 107 -57.30 26.22 11.02
CA LEU A 107 -56.37 25.78 10.00
C LEU A 107 -55.96 24.32 10.31
N ALA A 108 -56.17 23.47 9.33
CA ALA A 108 -55.82 22.06 9.44
C ALA A 108 -54.82 21.67 8.35
N PRO A 109 -53.88 20.77 8.63
CA PRO A 109 -52.97 20.30 7.61
C PRO A 109 -53.73 19.62 6.47
N SER A 110 -53.38 20.00 5.24
CA SER A 110 -53.99 19.43 4.02
C SER A 110 -52.97 18.84 3.08
N SER A 111 -51.69 19.14 3.27
CA SER A 111 -50.65 18.63 2.41
C SER A 111 -49.39 18.42 3.23
N TYR A 112 -48.75 17.29 3.00
CA TYR A 112 -47.56 16.84 3.72
C TYR A 112 -46.45 16.49 2.75
N GLN A 113 -45.21 16.52 3.25
CA GLN A 113 -44.13 15.86 2.57
C GLN A 113 -43.31 15.04 3.59
N ALA A 114 -42.74 13.95 3.11
CA ALA A 114 -41.87 13.10 3.92
C ALA A 114 -40.43 13.32 3.47
N VAL A 115 -39.56 13.56 4.43
CA VAL A 115 -38.12 13.57 4.17
C VAL A 115 -37.59 12.23 4.68
N ALA A 116 -37.31 11.32 3.75
CA ALA A 116 -36.94 9.96 4.07
C ALA A 116 -35.43 9.81 3.95
N THR A 117 -34.81 9.24 4.99
CA THR A 117 -33.39 8.96 5.00
C THR A 117 -33.18 7.47 4.90
N TYR A 118 -32.30 7.06 3.99
CA TYR A 118 -31.97 5.67 3.72
C TYR A 118 -30.50 5.45 3.98
N SER A 119 -30.14 4.25 4.41
CA SER A 119 -28.77 3.94 4.77
C SER A 119 -28.44 2.47 4.51
N ALA A 120 -27.18 2.21 4.22
CA ALA A 120 -26.63 0.87 4.15
C ALA A 120 -25.24 0.89 4.75
N SER A 121 -24.90 -0.16 5.51
CA SER A 121 -23.55 -0.35 6.03
C SER A 121 -22.66 -0.85 4.92
N THR A 122 -21.40 -0.42 4.96
CA THR A 122 -20.38 -0.86 4.01
C THR A 122 -19.19 -1.42 4.77
N SER A 123 -18.49 -2.32 4.10
CA SER A 123 -17.28 -2.92 4.65
C SER A 123 -16.30 -3.13 3.51
N SER A 124 -15.05 -2.75 3.73
CA SER A 124 -14.00 -2.93 2.72
C SER A 124 -12.70 -3.32 3.40
N GLN A 125 -11.84 -4.00 2.64
CA GLN A 125 -10.50 -4.33 3.09
C GLN A 125 -9.55 -3.23 2.63
N VAL A 126 -8.73 -2.74 3.55
CA VAL A 126 -7.76 -1.69 3.28
C VAL A 126 -6.40 -2.21 3.71
N ALA A 127 -5.41 -2.04 2.84
CA ALA A 127 -4.05 -2.46 3.16
C ALA A 127 -3.52 -1.65 4.34
N THR A 128 -2.89 -2.34 5.31
CA THR A 128 -2.29 -1.68 6.47
C THR A 128 -0.93 -1.07 6.14
N GLY A 129 -0.34 -1.50 5.04
CA GLY A 129 0.95 -1.04 4.56
C GLY A 129 1.38 -1.93 3.43
N TYR A 130 2.59 -1.70 2.92
CA TYR A 130 3.12 -2.43 1.78
C TYR A 130 4.54 -2.86 2.04
N VAL A 131 4.90 -4.02 1.48
CA VAL A 131 6.25 -4.56 1.52
C VAL A 131 6.74 -4.62 0.08
N SER A 132 7.88 -3.98 -0.17
CA SER A 132 8.51 -4.01 -1.49
C SER A 132 9.82 -4.74 -1.41
N THR A 133 10.10 -5.57 -2.42
CA THR A 133 11.33 -6.32 -2.53
C THR A 133 12.02 -5.91 -3.81
N ALA A 134 13.33 -5.69 -3.73
CA ALA A 134 14.15 -5.32 -4.86
C ALA A 134 15.44 -6.11 -4.84
N GLU A 135 16.02 -6.31 -6.02
CA GLU A 135 17.32 -6.96 -6.16
C GLU A 135 18.39 -5.92 -6.45
N TYR A 136 19.53 -6.10 -5.80
CA TYR A 136 20.73 -5.33 -6.06
C TYR A 136 21.75 -6.26 -6.71
N LYS A 137 22.37 -5.80 -7.78
CA LYS A 137 23.27 -6.63 -8.58
C LYS A 137 24.57 -5.89 -8.83
N GLY A 138 25.63 -6.64 -8.91
CA GLY A 138 26.94 -6.09 -9.23
C GLY A 138 28.00 -7.15 -9.30
N THR A 139 29.18 -6.72 -9.74
CA THR A 139 30.35 -7.57 -9.77
C THR A 139 31.19 -7.26 -8.54
N VAL A 140 31.55 -8.31 -7.79
CA VAL A 140 32.40 -8.19 -6.62
C VAL A 140 33.74 -8.84 -6.90
N THR A 141 34.80 -8.36 -6.24
CA THR A 141 36.13 -8.83 -6.42
C THR A 141 36.64 -9.43 -5.11
N ALA A 142 37.61 -10.33 -5.20
CA ALA A 142 38.22 -10.92 -4.03
C ALA A 142 38.89 -9.82 -3.20
N SER A 143 38.53 -9.74 -1.93
CA SER A 143 39.16 -8.82 -0.98
C SER A 143 40.47 -9.47 -0.50
N GLY A 144 41.55 -8.89 -0.81
CA GLY A 144 42.71 -9.50 -0.54
C GLY A 144 43.56 -9.14 0.51
N ILE A 145 44.06 -9.40 0.62
CA ILE A 145 44.63 -9.28 0.71
C ILE A 145 45.33 -8.37 0.81
N GLU A 146 45.78 -8.22 0.81
CA GLU A 146 45.99 -7.68 0.80
C GLU A 146 46.51 -7.31 1.34
N SER A 147 47.14 -7.44 1.28
CA SER A 147 47.33 -7.55 1.58
C SER A 147 47.96 -7.72 1.89
N ILE A 148 48.71 -8.12 1.55
CA ILE A 148 48.96 -8.95 1.48
C ILE A 148 49.49 -9.00 1.42
N THR A 149 50.21 -9.09 1.36
CA THR A 149 50.34 -9.87 0.98
C THR A 149 50.64 -9.95 0.78
N TYR A 150 51.88 -10.06 0.67
CA TYR A 150 51.95 -10.99 0.04
C TYR A 150 52.30 -10.86 -0.23
N THR A 151 53.17 -11.06 0.02
CA THR A 151 53.26 -11.92 -0.66
C THR A 151 53.23 -11.98 -1.25
N VAL A 152 54.57 -11.89 -1.23
CA VAL A 152 54.37 -12.90 -2.20
C VAL A 152 54.27 -12.62 -2.73
N VAL A 153 55.22 -12.65 -2.53
CA VAL A 153 54.99 -13.50 -3.43
C VAL A 153 54.68 -13.18 -3.99
N TYR A 154 55.39 -13.34 -4.00
CA TYR A 154 55.25 -14.17 -4.87
C TYR A 154 54.97 -13.81 -5.44
N VAL A 155 56.23 -13.78 -5.39
CA VAL A 155 55.97 -14.65 -6.28
C VAL A 155 55.30 -14.49 -6.89
N GLY A 156 56.36 -14.36 -6.55
CA GLY A 156 55.79 -15.26 -7.52
C GLY A 156 54.98 -14.89 -7.78
N THR A 157 55.85 -15.08 -7.91
CA THR A 157 55.10 -15.71 -8.51
C THR A 157 54.11 -15.34 -8.50
N GLU A 158 53.92 -15.44 -8.21
CA GLU A 158 53.23 -16.15 -8.36
C GLU A 158 52.25 -15.69 -8.15
N ILE A 159 53.14 -15.59 -7.88
CA ILE A 159 52.53 -16.18 -7.94
C ILE A 159 51.71 -15.69 -7.74
N VAL A 160 52.56 -15.71 -7.49
CA VAL A 160 51.79 -16.42 -7.75
C VAL A 160 51.00 -16.10 -7.46
N SER A 161 51.60 -16.08 -6.87
CA SER A 161 50.78 -16.79 -7.11
C SER A 161 50.29 -16.39 -6.56
N GLU A 162 50.38 -16.12 -5.95
CA GLU A 162 49.94 -16.67 -5.86
C GLU A 162 49.66 -16.09 -5.06
N PRO A 163 50.30 -15.74 -4.44
CA PRO A 163 50.05 -16.04 -4.11
C PRO A 163 49.99 -15.41 -3.32
N VAL A 164 50.24 -15.25 -2.72
CA VAL A 164 50.19 -15.83 -2.39
C VAL A 164 49.98 -15.26 -1.61
N LYS A 165 50.18 -15.15 -1.07
CA LYS A 165 50.16 -15.76 -0.90
C LYS A 165 50.10 -15.37 -0.20
N GLN A 166 50.23 -15.22 0.23
CA GLN A 166 50.45 -15.78 0.45
C GLN A 166 50.50 -15.59 0.68
N GLY A 167 51.96 -14.88 1.43
CA GLY A 167 52.12 -15.78 1.10
C GLY A 167 52.31 -15.48 1.25
N GLY A 168 53.23 -15.05 1.88
CA GLY A 168 53.45 -15.92 1.35
C GLY A 168 53.64 -15.46 1.43
N PRO A 169 53.58 -15.25 1.73
CA PRO A 169 53.80 -15.83 1.24
C PRO A 169 53.81 -15.44 0.99
N LEU A 170 54.49 -15.54 1.25
CA LEU A 170 54.45 -16.25 0.37
C LEU A 170 54.09 -16.30 0.01
N PHE A 171 54.39 -16.52 -0.19
CA PHE A 171 54.16 -17.38 -1.20
C PHE A 171 53.47 -17.63 -1.58
N GLY A 172 53.78 -17.55 -1.17
CA GLY A 172 53.23 -18.42 -2.24
C GLY A 172 52.80 -18.73 -2.45
N GLY A 173 52.58 -18.91 -2.64
CA GLY A 173 52.06 -19.60 -3.52
C GLY A 173 51.51 -19.77 -3.96
#